data_35f4dfe09f8e64ce61da43f09066fb90
#
_entry.id   35f4dfe09f8e64ce61da43f09066fb90
#
_cell.length_a   1.000
_cell.length_b   1.000
_cell.length_c   1.000
_cell.angle_alpha   90.00
_cell.angle_beta   90.00
_cell.angle_gamma   90.00
#
_symmetry.space_group_name_H-M   'P 1'
#
loop_
_entity.id
_entity.type
_entity.pdbx_description
1 polymer ?
#
loop_
_entity_poly.entity_id
_entity_poly.type
_entity_poly.pdbx_seq_one_letter_code
_entity_poly.pdbx_strand_id
1 'polypeptide(L)'
;MRPSDVSFHMDVVSLTRQLVDIESISGNEAEIGNFLHAELSRLGYAAKKMVAESDRCNVFATLPNSSTPPVVFSTHMDTVPPFFASSEDATRVYGRGSCDAKGIIASQIVAAERLRTESIAVGLLFLVGEERDSLGAKVANHQSPGSKFLINGEPTENRIAVASKGALRVELTATGRMAHSAYPELGESAIDKLLEALARLRAMKLPTDEEVGPCTLNIGTIEGGRAPNVIPDKARAQLLYRLIGSSENLRAEIADAVSGLATADVTLEIPFTRLRTVNGMPTMIAAYTTDIPSLTNWGQPLLVGPGSIHVAHTEGEYVEKKELSEAVDLYCEIAKGLTA
;
A
#
# COMPACT_ATOMS: atom_id res chain seq x y z
N MET A 1 32.57 -34.14 18.11
CA MET A 1 32.68 -32.96 17.24
C MET A 1 31.34 -32.26 17.27
N ARG A 2 31.27 -31.08 17.79
CA ARG A 2 30.07 -30.21 17.70
C ARG A 2 29.99 -29.74 16.25
N PRO A 3 28.78 -29.64 15.63
CA PRO A 3 28.67 -29.04 14.30
C PRO A 3 29.13 -27.58 14.43
N SER A 4 30.11 -27.24 13.60
CA SER A 4 30.72 -25.93 13.51
C SER A 4 29.68 -24.84 13.21
N ASP A 5 29.81 -23.73 13.92
CA ASP A 5 29.20 -22.43 13.68
C ASP A 5 29.37 -21.97 12.22
N VAL A 6 28.47 -22.38 11.34
CA VAL A 6 28.22 -21.67 10.10
C VAL A 6 27.21 -20.60 10.49
N SER A 7 27.69 -19.40 10.84
CA SER A 7 26.83 -18.23 10.93
C SER A 7 26.27 -18.01 9.53
N PHE A 8 25.02 -18.39 9.33
CA PHE A 8 24.30 -18.18 8.07
C PHE A 8 24.02 -16.68 7.96
N HIS A 9 24.97 -15.95 7.39
CA HIS A 9 24.80 -14.53 7.11
C HIS A 9 24.06 -14.40 5.78
N MET A 10 22.72 -14.33 5.83
CA MET A 10 21.92 -13.93 4.67
C MET A 10 22.16 -12.42 4.47
N ASP A 11 22.71 -12.05 3.33
CA ASP A 11 22.94 -10.64 2.98
C ASP A 11 21.65 -10.01 2.44
N VAL A 12 21.15 -9.01 3.15
CA VAL A 12 19.91 -8.32 2.80
C VAL A 12 19.98 -7.63 1.43
N VAL A 13 21.14 -7.10 1.05
CA VAL A 13 21.35 -6.45 -0.26
C VAL A 13 21.25 -7.46 -1.39
N SER A 14 21.95 -8.59 -1.27
CA SER A 14 21.91 -9.66 -2.26
C SER A 14 20.50 -10.24 -2.41
N LEU A 15 19.76 -10.44 -1.31
CA LEU A 15 18.38 -10.92 -1.36
C LEU A 15 17.46 -9.89 -2.00
N THR A 16 17.61 -8.59 -1.68
CA THR A 16 16.86 -7.51 -2.33
C THR A 16 17.03 -7.56 -3.84
N ARG A 17 18.26 -7.66 -4.33
CA ARG A 17 18.54 -7.73 -5.76
C ARG A 17 17.91 -8.95 -6.43
N GLN A 18 18.02 -10.12 -5.81
CA GLN A 18 17.39 -11.35 -6.33
C GLN A 18 15.87 -11.19 -6.47
N LEU A 19 15.21 -10.57 -5.48
CA LEU A 19 13.77 -10.31 -5.53
C LEU A 19 13.42 -9.27 -6.59
N VAL A 20 14.20 -8.20 -6.72
CA VAL A 20 13.98 -7.15 -7.72
C VAL A 20 14.09 -7.69 -9.14
N ASP A 21 15.01 -8.63 -9.40
CA ASP A 21 15.19 -9.25 -10.72
C ASP A 21 14.06 -10.20 -11.15
N ILE A 22 13.14 -10.55 -10.25
CA ILE A 22 11.92 -11.28 -10.58
C ILE A 22 10.82 -10.29 -10.91
N GLU A 23 10.35 -10.24 -12.17
CA GLU A 23 9.21 -9.41 -12.54
C GLU A 23 7.95 -9.83 -11.79
N SER A 24 7.22 -8.87 -11.21
CA SER A 24 5.99 -9.12 -10.47
C SER A 24 5.02 -7.94 -10.56
N ILE A 25 4.82 -7.41 -11.76
CA ILE A 25 3.79 -6.38 -11.99
C ILE A 25 2.42 -6.92 -11.54
N SER A 26 1.63 -6.08 -10.85
CA SER A 26 0.32 -6.46 -10.29
C SER A 26 -0.56 -7.19 -11.32
N GLY A 27 -0.90 -8.43 -11.01
CA GLY A 27 -1.55 -9.38 -11.91
C GLY A 27 -0.64 -10.47 -12.45
N ASN A 28 0.70 -10.37 -12.24
CA ASN A 28 1.71 -11.32 -12.72
C ASN A 28 2.70 -11.72 -11.61
N GLU A 29 2.20 -12.06 -10.41
CA GLU A 29 3.03 -12.33 -9.23
C GLU A 29 3.39 -13.82 -9.02
N ALA A 30 3.00 -14.71 -9.96
CA ALA A 30 3.17 -16.14 -9.79
C ALA A 30 4.64 -16.55 -9.57
N GLU A 31 5.59 -15.95 -10.31
CA GLU A 31 7.01 -16.30 -10.24
C GLU A 31 7.61 -15.91 -8.88
N ILE A 32 7.38 -14.68 -8.41
CA ILE A 32 7.89 -14.23 -7.10
C ILE A 32 7.26 -15.01 -5.95
N GLY A 33 5.95 -15.32 -6.03
CA GLY A 33 5.27 -16.17 -5.05
C GLY A 33 5.85 -17.58 -4.97
N ASN A 34 6.19 -18.17 -6.13
CA ASN A 34 6.88 -19.47 -6.21
C ASN A 34 8.28 -19.40 -5.60
N PHE A 35 9.04 -18.37 -5.93
CA PHE A 35 10.39 -18.15 -5.38
C PHE A 35 10.36 -18.02 -3.86
N LEU A 36 9.51 -17.13 -3.31
CA LEU A 36 9.38 -16.90 -1.87
C LEU A 36 8.94 -18.17 -1.14
N HIS A 37 7.97 -18.90 -1.67
CA HIS A 37 7.55 -20.17 -1.09
C HIS A 37 8.70 -21.19 -1.05
N ALA A 38 9.46 -21.34 -2.13
CA ALA A 38 10.58 -22.26 -2.20
C ALA A 38 11.72 -21.85 -1.26
N GLU A 39 12.07 -20.57 -1.21
CA GLU A 39 13.15 -20.05 -0.38
C GLU A 39 12.82 -20.16 1.11
N LEU A 40 11.61 -19.79 1.54
CA LEU A 40 11.18 -19.95 2.93
C LEU A 40 11.12 -21.43 3.34
N SER A 41 10.69 -22.32 2.44
CA SER A 41 10.73 -23.76 2.68
C SER A 41 12.17 -24.27 2.83
N ARG A 42 13.10 -23.80 2.00
CA ARG A 42 14.53 -24.11 2.08
C ARG A 42 15.16 -23.65 3.40
N LEU A 43 14.71 -22.51 3.91
CA LEU A 43 15.11 -21.97 5.23
C LEU A 43 14.49 -22.76 6.40
N GLY A 44 13.57 -23.70 6.13
CA GLY A 44 12.95 -24.56 7.13
C GLY A 44 11.65 -24.02 7.74
N TYR A 45 11.03 -23.03 7.11
CA TYR A 45 9.68 -22.59 7.49
C TYR A 45 8.62 -23.55 6.94
N ALA A 46 7.51 -23.66 7.63
CA ALA A 46 6.26 -24.24 7.12
C ALA A 46 5.57 -23.20 6.22
N ALA A 47 6.03 -23.08 4.98
CA ALA A 47 5.49 -22.15 4.01
C ALA A 47 4.22 -22.68 3.35
N LYS A 48 3.21 -21.81 3.20
CA LYS A 48 1.90 -22.12 2.57
C LYS A 48 1.59 -21.07 1.51
N LYS A 49 1.01 -21.51 0.40
CA LYS A 49 0.41 -20.64 -0.59
C LYS A 49 -1.07 -20.44 -0.28
N MET A 50 -1.53 -19.20 -0.25
CA MET A 50 -2.94 -18.83 -0.15
C MET A 50 -3.36 -18.31 -1.52
N VAL A 51 -4.11 -19.12 -2.28
CA VAL A 51 -4.57 -18.75 -3.63
C VAL A 51 -5.47 -17.53 -3.55
N ALA A 52 -5.08 -16.46 -4.21
CA ALA A 52 -5.88 -15.23 -4.33
C ALA A 52 -6.71 -15.25 -5.62
N GLU A 53 -6.08 -15.55 -6.75
CA GLU A 53 -6.74 -15.65 -8.04
C GLU A 53 -5.86 -16.45 -9.01
N SER A 54 -6.41 -17.47 -9.67
CA SER A 54 -5.66 -18.31 -10.63
C SER A 54 -4.36 -18.86 -10.03
N ASP A 55 -3.20 -18.47 -10.55
CA ASP A 55 -1.86 -18.83 -10.09
C ASP A 55 -1.21 -17.79 -9.16
N ARG A 56 -1.89 -16.68 -8.90
CA ARG A 56 -1.47 -15.63 -7.96
C ARG A 56 -1.76 -16.06 -6.53
N CYS A 57 -0.73 -16.24 -5.73
CA CYS A 57 -0.85 -16.71 -4.36
C CYS A 57 -0.07 -15.83 -3.40
N ASN A 58 -0.68 -15.48 -2.27
CA ASN A 58 0.09 -15.01 -1.12
C ASN A 58 0.98 -16.14 -0.60
N VAL A 59 2.05 -15.77 0.08
CA VAL A 59 2.92 -16.71 0.78
C VAL A 59 2.86 -16.42 2.27
N PHE A 60 2.41 -17.39 3.06
CA PHE A 60 2.45 -17.33 4.52
C PHE A 60 3.38 -18.39 5.06
N ALA A 61 4.31 -18.01 5.93
CA ALA A 61 5.32 -18.90 6.47
C ALA A 61 5.48 -18.70 7.98
N THR A 62 5.58 -19.83 8.70
CA THR A 62 5.82 -19.87 10.15
C THR A 62 6.89 -20.90 10.49
N LEU A 63 7.49 -20.82 11.66
CA LEU A 63 8.31 -21.93 12.13
C LEU A 63 7.44 -23.16 12.36
N PRO A 64 7.92 -24.39 12.05
CA PRO A 64 7.11 -25.62 12.14
C PRO A 64 6.42 -25.83 13.51
N ASN A 65 7.04 -25.36 14.59
CA ASN A 65 6.53 -25.51 15.96
C ASN A 65 5.77 -24.28 16.47
N SER A 66 5.47 -23.28 15.60
CA SER A 66 4.82 -22.02 15.97
C SER A 66 3.78 -21.64 14.91
N SER A 67 2.68 -22.39 14.84
CA SER A 67 1.61 -22.15 13.86
C SER A 67 0.83 -20.84 14.08
N THR A 68 0.88 -20.29 15.29
CA THR A 68 0.25 -19.01 15.67
C THR A 68 1.32 -18.08 16.26
N PRO A 69 2.20 -17.49 15.44
CA PRO A 69 3.21 -16.57 15.92
C PRO A 69 2.56 -15.31 16.49
N PRO A 70 3.05 -14.78 17.63
CA PRO A 70 2.47 -13.57 18.22
C PRO A 70 2.63 -12.34 17.34
N VAL A 71 3.68 -12.29 16.53
CA VAL A 71 4.00 -11.20 15.58
C VAL A 71 4.09 -11.77 14.18
N VAL A 72 3.50 -11.09 13.21
CA VAL A 72 3.64 -11.38 11.78
C VAL A 72 4.21 -10.15 11.08
N PHE A 73 5.27 -10.34 10.31
CA PHE A 73 5.76 -9.37 9.34
C PHE A 73 5.00 -9.56 8.04
N SER A 74 4.51 -8.49 7.45
CA SER A 74 3.82 -8.54 6.16
C SER A 74 4.26 -7.40 5.25
N THR A 75 4.21 -7.63 3.96
CA THR A 75 4.27 -6.61 2.91
C THR A 75 3.77 -7.21 1.61
N HIS A 76 3.69 -6.42 0.55
CA HIS A 76 3.29 -6.91 -0.77
C HIS A 76 4.50 -7.32 -1.62
N MET A 77 4.23 -8.17 -2.63
CA MET A 77 5.27 -8.65 -3.55
C MET A 77 5.05 -8.18 -4.99
N ASP A 78 3.90 -7.56 -5.27
CA ASP A 78 3.64 -6.94 -6.55
C ASP A 78 4.27 -5.56 -6.67
N THR A 79 4.34 -5.07 -7.89
CA THR A 79 4.91 -3.76 -8.22
C THR A 79 4.10 -3.09 -9.33
N VAL A 80 4.16 -1.75 -9.39
CA VAL A 80 3.63 -1.01 -10.54
C VAL A 80 4.49 -1.20 -11.80
N PRO A 81 3.94 -1.09 -13.01
CA PRO A 81 4.73 -1.04 -14.25
C PRO A 81 5.47 0.31 -14.39
N PRO A 82 6.53 0.35 -15.24
CA PRO A 82 7.18 -0.75 -15.92
C PRO A 82 8.20 -1.48 -15.04
N PHE A 83 8.56 -2.71 -15.41
CA PHE A 83 9.62 -3.48 -14.77
C PHE A 83 11.00 -2.87 -15.09
N PHE A 84 11.86 -2.81 -14.06
CA PHE A 84 13.28 -2.47 -14.15
C PHE A 84 14.07 -3.48 -13.33
N ALA A 85 15.05 -4.15 -13.96
CA ALA A 85 15.94 -5.08 -13.28
C ALA A 85 16.85 -4.37 -12.27
N SER A 86 17.42 -5.13 -11.33
CA SER A 86 18.27 -4.60 -10.29
C SER A 86 19.61 -4.08 -10.83
N SER A 87 20.05 -2.98 -10.25
CA SER A 87 21.45 -2.53 -10.32
C SER A 87 21.85 -1.96 -8.97
N GLU A 88 23.14 -1.75 -8.75
CA GLU A 88 23.62 -1.18 -7.51
C GLU A 88 24.83 -0.28 -7.69
N ASP A 89 25.00 0.67 -6.78
CA ASP A 89 26.24 1.40 -6.57
C ASP A 89 26.81 1.16 -5.16
N ALA A 90 27.70 2.02 -4.70
CA ALA A 90 28.30 1.89 -3.37
C ALA A 90 27.25 1.98 -2.22
N THR A 91 26.15 2.71 -2.43
CA THR A 91 25.19 3.10 -1.38
C THR A 91 23.78 2.59 -1.61
N ARG A 92 23.39 2.29 -2.85
CA ARG A 92 22.00 2.04 -3.26
C ARG A 92 21.83 0.75 -4.03
N VAL A 93 20.61 0.20 -3.91
CA VAL A 93 20.05 -0.80 -4.81
C VAL A 93 18.95 -0.12 -5.61
N TYR A 94 19.03 -0.17 -6.92
CA TYR A 94 18.06 0.38 -7.87
C TYR A 94 17.22 -0.73 -8.47
N GLY A 95 16.05 -0.40 -8.98
CA GLY A 95 15.17 -1.28 -9.73
C GLY A 95 13.72 -1.23 -9.22
N ARG A 96 12.77 -1.68 -10.03
CA ARG A 96 11.36 -1.67 -9.69
C ARG A 96 11.08 -2.59 -8.50
N GLY A 97 10.52 -2.05 -7.41
CA GLY A 97 10.29 -2.77 -6.15
C GLY A 97 11.48 -2.75 -5.20
N SER A 98 12.62 -2.14 -5.56
CA SER A 98 13.75 -2.05 -4.63
C SER A 98 13.37 -1.32 -3.34
N CYS A 99 12.54 -0.29 -3.44
CA CYS A 99 11.94 0.44 -2.35
C CYS A 99 10.57 -0.13 -1.97
N ASP A 100 9.72 -0.39 -2.97
CA ASP A 100 8.29 -0.69 -2.79
C ASP A 100 7.90 -1.97 -3.54
N ALA A 101 7.95 -3.20 -2.89
CA ALA A 101 8.35 -3.41 -1.49
C ALA A 101 9.33 -4.60 -1.34
N LYS A 102 10.12 -4.97 -2.37
CA LYS A 102 10.98 -6.17 -2.34
C LYS A 102 12.18 -6.02 -1.40
N GLY A 103 12.71 -4.80 -1.23
CA GLY A 103 13.71 -4.51 -0.20
C GLY A 103 13.16 -4.71 1.22
N ILE A 104 11.88 -4.43 1.41
CA ILE A 104 11.17 -4.68 2.66
C ILE A 104 11.02 -6.18 2.90
N ILE A 105 10.61 -6.96 1.88
CA ILE A 105 10.56 -8.44 1.96
C ILE A 105 11.91 -8.99 2.42
N ALA A 106 12.99 -8.56 1.78
CA ALA A 106 14.35 -9.00 2.13
C ALA A 106 14.70 -8.67 3.60
N SER A 107 14.41 -7.45 4.04
CA SER A 107 14.67 -7.01 5.42
C SER A 107 13.86 -7.81 6.44
N GLN A 108 12.58 -8.10 6.15
CA GLN A 108 11.71 -8.91 7.01
C GLN A 108 12.18 -10.36 7.10
N ILE A 109 12.61 -10.98 5.99
CA ILE A 109 13.14 -12.34 5.99
C ILE A 109 14.43 -12.42 6.82
N VAL A 110 15.37 -11.49 6.62
CA VAL A 110 16.64 -11.47 7.37
C VAL A 110 16.39 -11.22 8.85
N ALA A 111 15.46 -10.34 9.21
CA ALA A 111 15.06 -10.10 10.61
C ALA A 111 14.44 -11.35 11.24
N ALA A 112 13.57 -12.06 10.52
CA ALA A 112 12.95 -13.30 11.00
C ALA A 112 14.00 -14.39 11.26
N GLU A 113 15.00 -14.53 10.38
CA GLU A 113 16.11 -15.46 10.56
C GLU A 113 16.97 -15.10 11.78
N ARG A 114 17.24 -13.82 12.00
CA ARG A 114 17.99 -13.35 13.20
C ARG A 114 17.20 -13.63 14.47
N LEU A 115 15.90 -13.31 14.51
CA LEU A 115 15.02 -13.59 15.64
C LEU A 115 14.93 -15.10 15.94
N ARG A 116 14.93 -15.93 14.90
CA ARG A 116 14.95 -17.39 15.07
C ARG A 116 16.18 -17.88 15.83
N THR A 117 17.36 -17.28 15.59
CA THR A 117 18.57 -17.65 16.36
C THR A 117 18.46 -17.30 17.85
N GLU A 118 17.59 -16.33 18.18
CA GLU A 118 17.28 -15.92 19.55
C GLU A 118 16.03 -16.64 20.11
N SER A 119 15.51 -17.66 19.41
CA SER A 119 14.32 -18.43 19.80
C SER A 119 13.02 -17.61 19.82
N ILE A 120 12.97 -16.51 19.08
CA ILE A 120 11.77 -15.69 18.91
C ILE A 120 11.11 -16.06 17.59
N ALA A 121 9.86 -16.57 17.68
CA ALA A 121 9.10 -16.97 16.52
C ALA A 121 8.28 -15.80 15.96
N VAL A 122 8.47 -15.48 14.67
CA VAL A 122 7.63 -14.57 13.91
C VAL A 122 7.09 -15.27 12.68
N GLY A 123 5.94 -14.81 12.18
CA GLY A 123 5.38 -15.22 10.89
C GLY A 123 5.79 -14.24 9.79
N LEU A 124 5.76 -14.71 8.54
CA LEU A 124 6.00 -13.91 7.34
C LEU A 124 4.80 -14.04 6.42
N LEU A 125 4.22 -12.93 5.99
CA LEU A 125 3.06 -12.87 5.09
C LEU A 125 3.35 -11.93 3.93
N PHE A 126 3.52 -12.50 2.73
CA PHE A 126 3.77 -11.74 1.51
C PHE A 126 2.55 -11.80 0.60
N LEU A 127 2.05 -10.64 0.19
CA LEU A 127 0.75 -10.44 -0.41
C LEU A 127 0.84 -10.08 -1.89
N VAL A 128 -0.18 -10.46 -2.67
CA VAL A 128 -0.36 -10.06 -4.07
C VAL A 128 -1.37 -8.93 -4.19
N GLY A 129 -1.20 -8.04 -5.17
CA GLY A 129 -2.21 -7.09 -5.62
C GLY A 129 -2.46 -5.89 -4.72
N GLU A 130 -1.51 -5.47 -3.87
CA GLU A 130 -1.60 -4.26 -3.05
C GLU A 130 -1.78 -3.02 -3.93
N GLU A 131 -0.95 -2.90 -4.95
CA GLU A 131 -0.85 -1.77 -5.87
C GLU A 131 -2.11 -1.54 -6.73
N ARG A 132 -3.10 -2.41 -6.62
CA ARG A 132 -4.32 -2.34 -7.41
C ARG A 132 -5.62 -2.41 -6.61
N ASP A 133 -5.81 -3.46 -5.83
CA ASP A 133 -7.10 -3.76 -5.20
C ASP A 133 -7.01 -4.48 -3.85
N SER A 134 -5.81 -4.70 -3.30
CA SER A 134 -5.56 -5.45 -2.06
C SER A 134 -6.19 -6.85 -2.05
N LEU A 135 -6.24 -7.52 -3.20
CA LEU A 135 -6.86 -8.84 -3.34
C LEU A 135 -6.21 -9.85 -2.39
N GLY A 136 -4.88 -9.87 -2.34
CA GLY A 136 -4.12 -10.75 -1.47
C GLY A 136 -4.47 -10.56 0.00
N ALA A 137 -4.51 -9.32 0.46
CA ALA A 137 -4.86 -8.99 1.84
C ALA A 137 -6.29 -9.42 2.20
N LYS A 138 -7.27 -9.19 1.31
CA LYS A 138 -8.65 -9.64 1.50
C LYS A 138 -8.75 -11.16 1.65
N VAL A 139 -8.04 -11.91 0.83
CA VAL A 139 -7.99 -13.38 0.93
C VAL A 139 -7.28 -13.84 2.20
N ALA A 140 -6.13 -13.23 2.53
CA ALA A 140 -5.38 -13.56 3.73
C ALA A 140 -6.18 -13.29 5.00
N ASN A 141 -7.04 -12.26 5.02
CA ASN A 141 -7.83 -11.89 6.18
C ASN A 141 -8.75 -13.02 6.69
N HIS A 142 -9.20 -13.88 5.78
CA HIS A 142 -10.03 -15.06 6.12
C HIS A 142 -9.21 -16.24 6.64
N GLN A 143 -7.88 -16.19 6.58
CA GLN A 143 -6.97 -17.28 6.92
C GLN A 143 -5.97 -16.90 8.04
N SER A 144 -6.30 -15.87 8.81
CA SER A 144 -5.44 -15.42 9.91
C SER A 144 -5.24 -16.52 10.96
N PRO A 145 -4.00 -16.72 11.45
CA PRO A 145 -3.74 -17.65 12.54
C PRO A 145 -4.13 -17.13 13.93
N GLY A 146 -4.60 -15.88 14.05
CA GLY A 146 -4.91 -15.23 15.32
C GLY A 146 -3.69 -14.60 16.00
N SER A 147 -2.75 -14.08 15.23
CA SER A 147 -1.59 -13.33 15.74
C SER A 147 -2.03 -12.07 16.50
N LYS A 148 -1.20 -11.61 17.45
CA LYS A 148 -1.50 -10.42 18.26
C LYS A 148 -1.13 -9.12 17.56
N PHE A 149 -0.06 -9.14 16.78
CA PHE A 149 0.51 -7.97 16.13
C PHE A 149 0.85 -8.26 14.67
N LEU A 150 0.55 -7.29 13.81
CA LEU A 150 0.93 -7.25 12.41
C LEU A 150 1.91 -6.09 12.20
N ILE A 151 3.11 -6.36 11.74
CA ILE A 151 4.05 -5.33 11.30
C ILE A 151 4.04 -5.32 9.78
N ASN A 152 3.27 -4.41 9.22
CA ASN A 152 3.19 -4.21 7.78
C ASN A 152 4.36 -3.33 7.32
N GLY A 153 4.98 -3.71 6.23
CA GLY A 153 6.12 -3.03 5.66
C GLY A 153 5.73 -2.16 4.48
N GLU A 154 6.08 -0.87 4.55
CA GLU A 154 5.95 0.12 3.49
C GLU A 154 7.11 1.12 3.58
N PRO A 155 7.40 1.90 2.51
CA PRO A 155 8.48 2.89 2.53
C PRO A 155 8.20 4.05 3.50
N THR A 156 8.73 3.96 4.73
CA THR A 156 8.54 4.95 5.80
C THR A 156 9.84 5.56 6.30
N GLU A 157 10.96 5.34 5.59
CA GLU A 157 12.29 5.81 6.01
C GLU A 157 12.66 5.27 7.42
N ASN A 158 12.30 4.01 7.71
CA ASN A 158 12.46 3.36 9.02
C ASN A 158 11.81 4.12 10.20
N ARG A 159 10.76 4.91 9.95
CA ARG A 159 9.97 5.58 10.98
C ARG A 159 8.62 4.90 11.17
N ILE A 160 8.16 4.79 12.42
CA ILE A 160 6.87 4.18 12.75
C ILE A 160 5.73 5.11 12.29
N ALA A 161 4.85 4.66 11.43
CA ALA A 161 3.69 5.45 11.06
C ALA A 161 2.66 5.48 12.21
N VAL A 162 2.22 6.66 12.62
CA VAL A 162 1.14 6.82 13.62
C VAL A 162 -0.24 6.66 12.99
N ALA A 163 -0.32 6.86 11.68
CA ALA A 163 -1.53 6.65 10.90
C ALA A 163 -1.21 6.47 9.42
N SER A 164 -2.11 5.79 8.70
CA SER A 164 -2.19 5.74 7.24
C SER A 164 -3.46 6.45 6.78
N LYS A 165 -3.32 7.43 5.88
CA LYS A 165 -4.48 8.15 5.33
C LYS A 165 -5.29 7.23 4.44
N GLY A 166 -6.61 7.30 4.59
CA GLY A 166 -7.52 6.59 3.69
C GLY A 166 -7.62 7.24 2.31
N ALA A 167 -8.38 6.60 1.43
CA ALA A 167 -8.69 7.11 0.10
C ALA A 167 -10.18 7.02 -0.18
N LEU A 168 -10.77 8.10 -0.67
CA LEU A 168 -12.13 8.12 -1.20
C LEU A 168 -12.07 8.59 -2.65
N ARG A 169 -12.37 7.69 -3.59
CA ARG A 169 -12.46 8.04 -5.01
C ARG A 169 -13.91 8.28 -5.37
N VAL A 170 -14.18 9.45 -5.93
CA VAL A 170 -15.51 9.86 -6.34
C VAL A 170 -15.49 10.18 -7.84
N GLU A 171 -16.44 9.61 -8.59
CA GLU A 171 -16.72 10.02 -9.95
C GLU A 171 -17.90 10.98 -9.97
N LEU A 172 -17.70 12.15 -10.55
CA LEU A 172 -18.77 13.10 -10.84
C LEU A 172 -19.25 12.91 -12.25
N THR A 173 -20.57 12.87 -12.46
CA THR A 173 -21.19 12.85 -13.78
C THR A 173 -22.21 13.97 -13.88
N ALA A 174 -21.96 14.95 -14.75
CA ALA A 174 -22.89 16.00 -15.10
C ALA A 174 -23.59 15.68 -16.42
N THR A 175 -24.89 15.93 -16.49
CA THR A 175 -25.70 15.75 -17.69
C THR A 175 -26.36 17.08 -18.07
N GLY A 176 -26.53 17.27 -19.38
CA GLY A 176 -27.13 18.46 -19.95
C GLY A 176 -28.01 18.14 -21.16
N ARG A 177 -28.23 19.13 -21.99
CA ARG A 177 -28.97 19.02 -23.22
C ARG A 177 -28.18 19.60 -24.38
N MET A 178 -27.96 18.77 -25.41
CA MET A 178 -27.21 19.15 -26.60
C MET A 178 -28.00 20.17 -27.44
N ALA A 179 -27.30 21.18 -27.94
CA ALA A 179 -27.82 22.14 -28.87
C ALA A 179 -26.70 22.76 -29.73
N HIS A 180 -27.05 23.50 -30.76
CA HIS A 180 -26.08 24.28 -31.51
C HIS A 180 -25.59 25.47 -30.64
N SER A 181 -24.29 25.69 -30.56
CA SER A 181 -23.69 26.71 -29.65
C SER A 181 -24.12 28.15 -29.94
N ALA A 182 -24.61 28.42 -31.15
CA ALA A 182 -25.16 29.74 -31.50
C ALA A 182 -26.55 30.01 -30.86
N TYR A 183 -27.20 29.02 -30.28
CA TYR A 183 -28.50 29.10 -29.63
C TYR A 183 -28.45 28.48 -28.24
N PRO A 184 -27.70 29.07 -27.32
CA PRO A 184 -27.44 28.50 -25.99
C PRO A 184 -28.71 28.26 -25.17
N GLU A 185 -29.76 29.00 -25.38
CA GLU A 185 -31.06 28.87 -24.72
C GLU A 185 -31.78 27.55 -25.02
N LEU A 186 -31.40 26.87 -26.09
CA LEU A 186 -31.95 25.58 -26.50
C LEU A 186 -31.20 24.41 -25.86
N GLY A 187 -30.01 24.65 -25.26
CA GLY A 187 -29.16 23.67 -24.65
C GLY A 187 -29.08 23.80 -23.14
N GLU A 188 -28.27 22.92 -22.58
CA GLU A 188 -27.83 22.98 -21.15
C GLU A 188 -26.44 22.35 -21.05
N SER A 189 -25.44 23.13 -20.70
CA SER A 189 -24.04 22.68 -20.73
C SER A 189 -23.72 21.79 -19.54
N ALA A 190 -23.42 20.52 -19.80
CA ALA A 190 -22.89 19.61 -18.77
C ALA A 190 -21.49 20.03 -18.29
N ILE A 191 -20.68 20.64 -19.16
CA ILE A 191 -19.35 21.14 -18.76
C ILE A 191 -19.50 22.27 -17.75
N ASP A 192 -20.41 23.25 -17.99
CA ASP A 192 -20.60 24.37 -17.05
C ASP A 192 -21.10 23.87 -15.69
N LYS A 193 -22.04 22.91 -15.67
CA LYS A 193 -22.48 22.25 -14.45
C LYS A 193 -21.33 21.58 -13.71
N LEU A 194 -20.49 20.84 -14.44
CA LEU A 194 -19.33 20.16 -13.83
C LEU A 194 -18.32 21.16 -13.26
N LEU A 195 -18.02 22.23 -13.97
CA LEU A 195 -17.11 23.27 -13.50
C LEU A 195 -17.63 23.95 -12.24
N GLU A 196 -18.93 24.24 -12.17
CA GLU A 196 -19.57 24.79 -10.96
C GLU A 196 -19.51 23.79 -9.79
N ALA A 197 -19.83 22.50 -10.03
CA ALA A 197 -19.71 21.46 -9.02
C ALA A 197 -18.28 21.35 -8.48
N LEU A 198 -17.28 21.34 -9.35
CA LEU A 198 -15.85 21.30 -8.95
C LEU A 198 -15.44 22.57 -8.19
N ALA A 199 -15.96 23.76 -8.56
CA ALA A 199 -15.70 24.98 -7.83
C ALA A 199 -16.24 24.92 -6.40
N ARG A 200 -17.47 24.42 -6.21
CA ARG A 200 -18.07 24.23 -4.88
C ARG A 200 -17.26 23.24 -4.03
N LEU A 201 -16.87 22.09 -4.59
CA LEU A 201 -16.05 21.09 -3.88
C LEU A 201 -14.68 21.64 -3.48
N ARG A 202 -14.04 22.44 -4.32
CA ARG A 202 -12.76 23.11 -3.99
C ARG A 202 -12.88 24.18 -2.89
N ALA A 203 -14.06 24.78 -2.75
CA ALA A 203 -14.35 25.77 -1.72
C ALA A 203 -14.75 25.15 -0.37
N MET A 204 -15.02 23.84 -0.33
CA MET A 204 -15.36 23.14 0.91
C MET A 204 -14.22 23.22 1.92
N LYS A 205 -14.57 23.38 3.19
CA LYS A 205 -13.62 23.27 4.31
C LYS A 205 -13.41 21.79 4.66
N LEU A 206 -12.34 21.22 4.17
CA LEU A 206 -12.00 19.83 4.48
C LEU A 206 -11.53 19.67 5.93
N PRO A 207 -11.77 18.50 6.55
CA PRO A 207 -11.31 18.19 7.90
C PRO A 207 -9.80 18.33 8.05
N THR A 208 -9.36 18.72 9.24
CA THR A 208 -7.94 18.79 9.63
C THR A 208 -7.79 18.20 11.03
N ASP A 209 -6.76 17.40 11.23
CA ASP A 209 -6.35 16.84 12.52
C ASP A 209 -4.97 17.40 12.89
N GLU A 210 -4.72 17.69 14.17
CA GLU A 210 -3.47 18.32 14.61
C GLU A 210 -2.24 17.41 14.40
N GLU A 211 -2.40 16.11 14.55
CA GLU A 211 -1.33 15.13 14.41
C GLU A 211 -1.20 14.61 12.95
N VAL A 212 -2.34 14.29 12.31
CA VAL A 212 -2.37 13.65 10.98
C VAL A 212 -2.33 14.69 9.84
N GLY A 213 -2.63 15.95 10.14
CA GLY A 213 -2.73 17.01 9.15
C GLY A 213 -4.07 17.01 8.40
N PRO A 214 -4.16 17.72 7.25
CA PRO A 214 -5.42 17.92 6.54
C PRO A 214 -5.86 16.71 5.70
N CYS A 215 -7.18 16.55 5.57
CA CYS A 215 -7.78 15.86 4.42
C CYS A 215 -7.48 16.68 3.15
N THR A 216 -7.18 16.03 2.04
CA THR A 216 -6.86 16.72 0.78
C THR A 216 -7.74 16.24 -0.35
N LEU A 217 -7.98 17.10 -1.35
CA LEU A 217 -8.68 16.80 -2.58
C LEU A 217 -7.75 16.95 -3.77
N ASN A 218 -7.71 15.92 -4.62
CA ASN A 218 -7.13 15.97 -5.95
C ASN A 218 -8.20 15.75 -7.02
N ILE A 219 -8.26 16.63 -8.02
CA ILE A 219 -9.06 16.43 -9.23
C ILE A 219 -8.14 15.76 -10.24
N GLY A 220 -8.29 14.44 -10.42
CA GLY A 220 -7.38 13.62 -11.22
C GLY A 220 -7.65 13.69 -12.72
N THR A 221 -8.93 13.67 -13.12
CA THR A 221 -9.34 13.76 -14.53
C THR A 221 -10.57 14.62 -14.70
N ILE A 222 -10.66 15.28 -15.87
CA ILE A 222 -11.88 15.97 -16.34
C ILE A 222 -12.04 15.63 -17.82
N GLU A 223 -13.25 15.19 -18.20
CA GLU A 223 -13.60 14.86 -19.58
C GLU A 223 -15.00 15.42 -19.90
N GLY A 224 -15.22 15.87 -21.14
CA GLY A 224 -16.54 16.32 -21.56
C GLY A 224 -16.57 16.98 -22.93
N GLY A 225 -17.78 17.09 -23.47
CA GLY A 225 -18.03 17.71 -24.77
C GLY A 225 -17.70 16.84 -25.98
N ARG A 226 -18.02 17.34 -27.17
CA ARG A 226 -17.82 16.64 -28.45
C ARG A 226 -17.14 17.52 -29.50
N ALA A 227 -17.61 18.77 -29.62
CA ALA A 227 -17.08 19.75 -30.56
C ALA A 227 -17.34 21.18 -30.06
N PRO A 228 -16.54 22.19 -30.47
CA PRO A 228 -16.68 23.57 -29.99
C PRO A 228 -18.01 24.25 -30.35
N ASN A 229 -18.67 23.81 -31.41
CA ASN A 229 -19.95 24.34 -31.88
C ASN A 229 -21.17 23.57 -31.35
N VAL A 230 -21.01 22.69 -30.36
CA VAL A 230 -22.07 21.89 -29.75
C VAL A 230 -22.08 22.13 -28.25
N ILE A 231 -23.23 22.47 -27.65
CA ILE A 231 -23.42 22.51 -26.23
C ILE A 231 -23.31 21.10 -25.70
N PRO A 232 -22.36 20.82 -24.70
CA PRO A 232 -22.08 19.47 -24.24
C PRO A 232 -23.22 18.92 -23.39
N ASP A 233 -23.64 17.70 -23.71
CA ASP A 233 -24.69 16.96 -23.02
C ASP A 233 -24.17 16.05 -21.90
N LYS A 234 -22.84 15.83 -21.83
CA LYS A 234 -22.20 14.99 -20.82
C LYS A 234 -20.80 15.50 -20.48
N ALA A 235 -20.49 15.48 -19.18
CA ALA A 235 -19.15 15.73 -18.66
C ALA A 235 -18.94 14.90 -17.40
N ARG A 236 -17.69 14.52 -17.10
CA ARG A 236 -17.32 13.75 -15.90
C ARG A 236 -15.97 14.19 -15.36
N ALA A 237 -15.76 13.93 -14.06
CA ALA A 237 -14.48 14.12 -13.41
C ALA A 237 -14.23 12.99 -12.39
N GLN A 238 -12.95 12.62 -12.17
CA GLN A 238 -12.57 11.71 -11.12
C GLN A 238 -11.79 12.48 -10.05
N LEU A 239 -12.22 12.31 -8.81
CA LEU A 239 -11.68 12.95 -7.62
C LEU A 239 -11.09 11.93 -6.68
N LEU A 240 -10.04 12.32 -5.96
CA LEU A 240 -9.46 11.54 -4.87
C LEU A 240 -9.31 12.39 -3.63
N TYR A 241 -9.97 11.98 -2.54
CA TYR A 241 -9.77 12.55 -1.21
C TYR A 241 -8.84 11.65 -0.40
N ARG A 242 -7.87 12.24 0.32
CA ARG A 242 -7.07 11.55 1.32
C ARG A 242 -7.73 11.71 2.69
N LEU A 243 -8.36 10.63 3.16
CA LEU A 243 -9.14 10.63 4.40
C LEU A 243 -8.24 10.65 5.64
N ILE A 244 -8.71 11.37 6.68
CA ILE A 244 -8.09 11.42 8.01
C ILE A 244 -9.05 10.97 9.12
N GLY A 245 -10.14 10.33 8.75
CA GLY A 245 -11.20 9.82 9.61
C GLY A 245 -12.30 9.15 8.79
N SER A 246 -13.50 9.00 9.38
CA SER A 246 -14.67 8.47 8.66
C SER A 246 -15.01 9.33 7.45
N SER A 247 -15.41 8.70 6.35
CA SER A 247 -15.84 9.37 5.12
C SER A 247 -17.31 9.79 5.16
N GLU A 248 -18.09 9.36 6.13
CA GLU A 248 -19.56 9.48 6.13
C GLU A 248 -20.04 10.92 5.95
N ASN A 249 -19.55 11.83 6.80
CA ASN A 249 -19.91 13.25 6.71
C ASN A 249 -19.41 13.87 5.40
N LEU A 250 -18.18 13.57 5.00
CA LEU A 250 -17.59 14.07 3.75
C LEU A 250 -18.41 13.64 2.54
N ARG A 251 -18.89 12.39 2.50
CA ARG A 251 -19.75 11.88 1.41
C ARG A 251 -21.07 12.64 1.34
N ALA A 252 -21.70 12.93 2.49
CA ALA A 252 -22.92 13.74 2.55
C ALA A 252 -22.67 15.17 2.05
N GLU A 253 -21.60 15.81 2.52
CA GLU A 253 -21.22 17.18 2.10
C GLU A 253 -20.90 17.25 0.61
N ILE A 254 -20.23 16.22 0.04
CA ILE A 254 -19.97 16.14 -1.41
C ILE A 254 -21.29 16.06 -2.17
N ALA A 255 -22.21 15.16 -1.76
CA ALA A 255 -23.49 15.00 -2.43
C ALA A 255 -24.33 16.29 -2.41
N ASP A 256 -24.33 16.99 -1.27
CA ASP A 256 -25.03 18.29 -1.13
C ASP A 256 -24.40 19.37 -2.02
N ALA A 257 -23.07 19.48 -2.02
CA ALA A 257 -22.36 20.49 -2.79
C ALA A 257 -22.61 20.38 -4.31
N VAL A 258 -22.77 19.16 -4.82
CA VAL A 258 -22.98 18.92 -6.26
C VAL A 258 -24.47 18.78 -6.64
N SER A 259 -25.37 18.87 -5.66
CA SER A 259 -26.81 18.70 -5.85
C SER A 259 -27.33 19.65 -6.93
N GLY A 260 -28.13 19.11 -7.89
CA GLY A 260 -28.66 19.85 -9.04
C GLY A 260 -27.66 20.10 -10.17
N LEU A 261 -26.37 19.78 -10.01
CA LEU A 261 -25.31 19.97 -11.00
C LEU A 261 -24.78 18.65 -11.56
N ALA A 262 -24.52 17.69 -10.67
CA ALA A 262 -23.93 16.40 -11.02
C ALA A 262 -24.38 15.29 -10.05
N THR A 263 -24.20 14.03 -10.43
CA THR A 263 -24.19 12.90 -9.50
C THR A 263 -22.79 12.67 -9.00
N ALA A 264 -22.66 12.16 -7.75
CA ALA A 264 -21.39 11.79 -7.14
C ALA A 264 -21.43 10.31 -6.74
N ASP A 265 -20.67 9.48 -7.46
CA ASP A 265 -20.61 8.05 -7.22
C ASP A 265 -19.29 7.67 -6.59
N VAL A 266 -19.32 7.01 -5.42
CA VAL A 266 -18.12 6.48 -4.77
C VAL A 266 -17.68 5.21 -5.49
N THR A 267 -16.50 5.25 -6.09
CA THR A 267 -15.93 4.12 -6.85
C THR A 267 -14.89 3.32 -6.07
N LEU A 268 -14.30 3.92 -5.02
CA LEU A 268 -13.36 3.27 -4.12
C LEU A 268 -13.40 3.97 -2.75
N GLU A 269 -13.37 3.17 -1.69
CA GLU A 269 -13.14 3.67 -0.35
C GLU A 269 -12.17 2.76 0.39
N ILE A 270 -11.06 3.34 0.85
CA ILE A 270 -10.10 2.70 1.76
C ILE A 270 -10.12 3.53 3.04
N PRO A 271 -10.43 2.93 4.21
CA PRO A 271 -10.58 3.70 5.43
C PRO A 271 -9.26 4.26 5.94
N PHE A 272 -9.34 5.40 6.62
CA PHE A 272 -8.26 5.91 7.46
C PHE A 272 -7.97 4.93 8.61
N THR A 273 -6.69 4.70 8.92
CA THR A 273 -6.29 3.78 9.98
C THR A 273 -5.30 4.44 10.93
N ARG A 274 -5.65 4.53 12.23
CA ARG A 274 -4.67 4.82 13.28
C ARG A 274 -3.89 3.55 13.61
N LEU A 275 -2.59 3.69 13.82
CA LEU A 275 -1.65 2.61 13.97
C LEU A 275 -1.04 2.59 15.37
N ARG A 276 -0.59 1.42 15.79
CA ARG A 276 0.21 1.29 17.00
C ARG A 276 1.59 1.91 16.79
N THR A 277 2.06 2.64 17.78
CA THR A 277 3.44 3.15 17.85
C THR A 277 4.26 2.40 18.91
N VAL A 278 5.57 2.59 18.85
CA VAL A 278 6.51 2.07 19.83
C VAL A 278 7.22 3.27 20.50
N ASN A 279 7.19 3.31 21.82
CA ASN A 279 7.75 4.42 22.57
C ASN A 279 9.25 4.61 22.28
N GLY A 280 9.67 5.86 22.10
CA GLY A 280 11.05 6.22 21.86
C GLY A 280 11.53 6.07 20.41
N MET A 281 10.71 5.52 19.52
CA MET A 281 11.03 5.43 18.09
C MET A 281 10.53 6.66 17.32
N PRO A 282 11.27 7.12 16.30
CA PRO A 282 10.81 8.23 15.44
C PRO A 282 9.53 7.86 14.70
N THR A 283 8.64 8.84 14.57
CA THR A 283 7.32 8.64 13.96
C THR A 283 7.11 9.46 12.69
N MET A 284 6.12 9.07 11.87
CA MET A 284 5.66 9.78 10.69
C MET A 284 4.16 9.57 10.43
N ILE A 285 3.63 10.28 9.44
CA ILE A 285 2.29 10.04 8.88
C ILE A 285 2.45 9.43 7.48
N ALA A 286 1.88 8.25 7.25
CA ALA A 286 1.76 7.69 5.91
C ALA A 286 0.58 8.37 5.18
N ALA A 287 0.90 9.25 4.23
CA ALA A 287 -0.11 9.97 3.45
C ALA A 287 -0.78 9.11 2.36
N TYR A 288 -0.41 7.85 2.28
CA TYR A 288 -0.86 6.85 1.30
C TYR A 288 -1.64 5.71 1.97
N THR A 289 -2.28 4.90 1.18
CA THR A 289 -3.03 3.69 1.60
C THR A 289 -2.10 2.48 1.64
N THR A 290 -2.51 1.45 2.38
CA THR A 290 -1.79 0.17 2.53
C THR A 290 -2.79 -0.99 2.59
N ASP A 291 -2.30 -2.22 2.66
CA ASP A 291 -3.10 -3.43 2.86
C ASP A 291 -3.73 -3.56 4.27
N ILE A 292 -3.27 -2.77 5.25
CA ILE A 292 -3.70 -2.88 6.66
C ILE A 292 -5.22 -2.88 6.84
N PRO A 293 -6.01 -1.99 6.19
CA PRO A 293 -7.46 -1.98 6.33
C PRO A 293 -8.14 -3.29 5.88
N SER A 294 -7.48 -4.08 5.04
CA SER A 294 -7.95 -5.38 4.57
C SER A 294 -7.44 -6.56 5.43
N LEU A 295 -6.58 -6.32 6.44
CA LEU A 295 -5.96 -7.33 7.31
C LEU A 295 -6.47 -7.27 8.76
N THR A 296 -7.72 -6.95 8.96
CA THR A 296 -8.33 -6.69 10.29
C THR A 296 -8.26 -7.86 11.27
N ASN A 297 -8.10 -9.09 10.80
CA ASN A 297 -7.99 -10.30 11.62
C ASN A 297 -6.54 -10.68 11.99
N TRP A 298 -5.53 -9.92 11.54
CA TRP A 298 -4.11 -10.25 11.74
C TRP A 298 -3.48 -9.61 12.98
N GLY A 299 -4.31 -9.02 13.86
CA GLY A 299 -3.88 -8.40 15.10
C GLY A 299 -3.72 -6.88 14.99
N GLN A 300 -3.09 -6.28 16.01
CA GLN A 300 -2.91 -4.84 16.07
C GLN A 300 -1.82 -4.40 15.10
N PRO A 301 -2.13 -3.50 14.12
CA PRO A 301 -1.18 -3.14 13.09
C PRO A 301 -0.17 -2.09 13.51
N LEU A 302 1.07 -2.28 13.05
CA LEU A 302 2.14 -1.30 12.95
C LEU A 302 2.51 -1.15 11.48
N LEU A 303 3.07 -0.01 11.10
CA LEU A 303 3.54 0.27 9.74
C LEU A 303 4.94 0.86 9.80
N VAL A 304 5.91 0.19 9.18
CA VAL A 304 7.32 0.62 9.17
C VAL A 304 8.11 -0.13 8.10
N GLY A 305 9.07 0.53 7.47
CA GLY A 305 10.02 -0.11 6.57
C GLY A 305 11.06 0.85 5.99
N PRO A 306 12.09 0.31 5.34
CA PRO A 306 13.13 1.10 4.68
C PRO A 306 12.61 1.76 3.41
N GLY A 307 13.34 2.77 2.96
CA GLY A 307 13.06 3.50 1.73
C GLY A 307 12.05 4.62 1.89
N SER A 308 11.96 5.45 0.87
CA SER A 308 11.10 6.63 0.85
C SER A 308 10.02 6.50 -0.22
N ILE A 309 8.77 6.77 0.15
CA ILE A 309 7.64 6.79 -0.80
C ILE A 309 7.85 7.81 -1.95
N HIS A 310 8.73 8.80 -1.76
CA HIS A 310 9.01 9.81 -2.77
C HIS A 310 9.78 9.29 -3.98
N VAL A 311 10.45 8.13 -3.87
CA VAL A 311 11.15 7.48 -4.98
C VAL A 311 10.40 6.25 -5.52
N ALA A 312 9.44 5.74 -4.77
CA ALA A 312 8.55 4.66 -5.22
C ALA A 312 7.79 5.09 -6.48
N HIS A 313 7.47 4.13 -7.37
CA HIS A 313 6.76 4.35 -8.63
C HIS A 313 7.47 5.24 -9.66
N THR A 314 8.73 5.65 -9.41
CA THR A 314 9.54 6.43 -10.36
C THR A 314 10.43 5.51 -11.22
N GLU A 315 10.97 6.04 -12.33
CA GLU A 315 11.98 5.33 -13.15
C GLU A 315 13.31 5.15 -12.41
N GLY A 316 13.59 6.03 -11.45
CA GLY A 316 14.81 6.00 -10.63
C GLY A 316 14.62 5.40 -9.26
N GLU A 317 13.66 4.49 -9.08
CA GLU A 317 13.39 3.85 -7.80
C GLU A 317 14.62 3.17 -7.21
N TYR A 318 14.88 3.43 -5.94
CA TYR A 318 16.01 2.87 -5.20
C TYR A 318 15.71 2.73 -3.70
N VAL A 319 16.52 1.92 -3.02
CA VAL A 319 16.60 1.88 -1.56
C VAL A 319 18.06 2.02 -1.12
N GLU A 320 18.32 2.74 -0.04
CA GLU A 320 19.66 2.85 0.54
C GLU A 320 20.03 1.51 1.21
N LYS A 321 21.24 0.99 0.91
CA LYS A 321 21.76 -0.25 1.54
C LYS A 321 21.81 -0.16 3.06
N LYS A 322 22.11 1.05 3.56
CA LYS A 322 22.12 1.34 4.98
C LYS A 322 20.73 1.18 5.61
N GLU A 323 19.68 1.72 4.94
CA GLU A 323 18.29 1.61 5.41
C GLU A 323 17.81 0.17 5.47
N LEU A 324 18.20 -0.68 4.50
CA LEU A 324 17.90 -2.12 4.53
C LEU A 324 18.47 -2.79 5.79
N SER A 325 19.73 -2.49 6.12
CA SER A 325 20.37 -3.05 7.32
C SER A 325 19.75 -2.52 8.61
N GLU A 326 19.47 -1.22 8.67
CA GLU A 326 18.79 -0.59 9.80
C GLU A 326 17.36 -1.13 9.99
N ALA A 327 16.65 -1.42 8.90
CA ALA A 327 15.32 -2.04 8.95
C ALA A 327 15.37 -3.43 9.59
N VAL A 328 16.38 -4.25 9.29
CA VAL A 328 16.56 -5.56 9.92
C VAL A 328 16.68 -5.40 11.44
N ASP A 329 17.51 -4.47 11.91
CA ASP A 329 17.67 -4.19 13.35
C ASP A 329 16.35 -3.72 13.96
N LEU A 330 15.66 -2.81 13.28
CA LEU A 330 14.39 -2.23 13.72
C LEU A 330 13.27 -3.28 13.83
N TYR A 331 13.09 -4.15 12.83
CA TYR A 331 12.14 -5.26 12.92
C TYR A 331 12.42 -6.19 14.07
N CYS A 332 13.70 -6.49 14.32
CA CYS A 332 14.10 -7.30 15.47
C CYS A 332 13.76 -6.61 16.80
N GLU A 333 14.07 -5.33 16.94
CA GLU A 333 13.80 -4.56 18.16
C GLU A 333 12.29 -4.49 18.45
N ILE A 334 11.47 -4.15 17.43
CA ILE A 334 10.02 -4.08 17.58
C ILE A 334 9.45 -5.43 17.98
N ALA A 335 9.83 -6.51 17.28
CA ALA A 335 9.31 -7.84 17.57
C ALA A 335 9.65 -8.30 19.00
N LYS A 336 10.88 -8.04 19.49
CA LYS A 336 11.30 -8.32 20.87
C LYS A 336 10.45 -7.54 21.86
N GLY A 337 10.24 -6.25 21.63
CA GLY A 337 9.42 -5.40 22.51
C GLY A 337 7.95 -5.80 22.54
N LEU A 338 7.41 -6.39 21.47
CA LEU A 338 6.02 -6.86 21.39
C LEU A 338 5.81 -8.26 22.00
N THR A 339 6.88 -9.03 22.17
CA THR A 339 6.83 -10.41 22.70
C THR A 339 7.32 -10.53 24.14
N ALA A 340 7.95 -9.49 24.68
CA ALA A 340 8.33 -9.39 26.09
C ALA A 340 7.09 -9.16 26.97
#